data_b3e8a5653686c73683f6d3164e1af4ea
#
_entry.id   b3e8a5653686c73683f6d3164e1af4ea
#
_cell.length_a   1.000
_cell.length_b   1.000
_cell.length_c   1.000
_cell.angle_alpha   90.00
_cell.angle_beta   90.00
_cell.angle_gamma   90.00
#
_symmetry.space_group_name_H-M   'P 1'
#
loop_
_entity.id
_entity.type
_entity.pdbx_description
1 polymer ?
#
loop_
_entity_poly.entity_id
_entity_poly.type
_entity_poly.pdbx_seq_one_letter_code
_entity_poly.pdbx_strand_id
1 'polypeptide(L)' 'MIDSPVNIVFKQLIDFDKSMPQPVYIQVSQQIVNAIQRKYLATGTKLPGTRILSALLKVHRNTAVAIYEELAA' A
#
# COMPACT_ATOMS: atom_id res chain seq x y z
N MET A 1 0.15 10.95 14.11
CA MET A 1 0.90 9.73 14.46
C MET A 1 0.73 8.70 13.37
N ILE A 2 1.80 7.97 13.08
CA ILE A 2 1.75 6.96 12.00
C ILE A 2 1.24 5.60 12.50
N ASP A 3 0.87 5.48 13.76
CA ASP A 3 0.41 4.22 14.33
C ASP A 3 -1.11 4.11 14.37
N SER A 4 -1.79 4.69 13.38
CA SER A 4 -3.23 4.50 13.23
C SER A 4 -3.52 3.05 12.85
N PRO A 5 -4.75 2.55 13.08
CA PRO A 5 -5.11 1.18 12.66
C PRO A 5 -4.84 0.92 11.18
N VAL A 6 -5.09 1.90 10.31
CA VAL A 6 -4.82 1.75 8.88
C VAL A 6 -3.33 1.57 8.61
N ASN A 7 -2.50 2.35 9.29
CA ASN A 7 -1.05 2.26 9.11
C ASN A 7 -0.50 0.93 9.60
N ILE A 8 -1.06 0.39 10.69
CA ILE A 8 -0.67 -0.92 11.20
C ILE A 8 -1.01 -2.00 10.18
N VAL A 9 -2.18 -1.94 9.55
CA VAL A 9 -2.56 -2.88 8.50
C VAL A 9 -1.54 -2.84 7.36
N PHE A 10 -1.14 -1.66 6.94
CA PHE A 10 -0.15 -1.53 5.87
C PHE A 10 1.19 -2.14 6.25
N LYS A 11 1.62 -1.97 7.49
CA LYS A 11 2.88 -2.56 7.95
C LYS A 11 2.83 -4.09 8.02
N GLN A 12 1.70 -4.64 8.39
CA GLN A 12 1.60 -6.07 8.72
C GLN A 12 1.08 -6.91 7.56
N LEU A 13 0.18 -6.37 6.74
CA LEU A 13 -0.45 -7.13 5.66
C LEU A 13 0.25 -6.95 4.31
N ILE A 14 0.85 -5.80 4.09
CA ILE A 14 1.47 -5.52 2.80
C ILE A 14 2.91 -6.00 2.82
N ASP A 15 3.22 -6.94 1.95
CA ASP A 15 4.55 -7.47 1.80
C ASP A 15 4.89 -7.55 0.32
N PHE A 16 6.15 -7.30 -0.02
CA PHE A 16 6.57 -7.34 -1.40
C PHE A 16 8.01 -7.81 -1.50
N ASP A 17 8.38 -8.33 -2.66
CA ASP A 17 9.70 -8.88 -2.92
C ASP A 17 10.28 -8.19 -4.13
N LYS A 18 11.38 -7.45 -3.93
CA LYS A 18 12.05 -6.71 -5.01
C LYS A 18 12.69 -7.63 -6.04
N SER A 19 12.93 -8.89 -5.68
CA SER A 19 13.54 -9.85 -6.59
C SER A 19 12.54 -10.49 -7.54
N MET A 20 11.23 -10.28 -7.33
CA MET A 20 10.22 -10.81 -8.22
C MET A 20 10.21 -10.03 -9.54
N PRO A 21 9.87 -10.71 -10.67
CA PRO A 21 9.75 -10.01 -11.95
C PRO A 21 8.72 -8.90 -11.95
N GLN A 22 7.68 -9.02 -11.14
CA GLN A 22 6.61 -8.03 -11.09
C GLN A 22 7.09 -6.80 -10.33
N PRO A 23 6.88 -5.58 -10.86
CA PRO A 23 7.28 -4.36 -10.16
C PRO A 23 6.63 -4.25 -8.79
N VAL A 24 7.33 -3.60 -7.86
CA VAL A 24 6.85 -3.43 -6.48
C VAL A 24 5.49 -2.73 -6.45
N TYR A 25 5.30 -1.69 -7.27
CA TYR A 25 4.04 -0.95 -7.23
C TYR A 25 2.85 -1.82 -7.65
N ILE A 26 3.06 -2.77 -8.54
CA ILE A 26 2.01 -3.71 -8.94
C ILE A 26 1.72 -4.68 -7.79
N GLN A 27 2.77 -5.23 -7.18
CA GLN A 27 2.59 -6.15 -6.05
C GLN A 27 1.79 -5.50 -4.93
N VAL A 28 2.17 -4.27 -4.55
CA VAL A 28 1.53 -3.58 -3.44
C VAL A 28 0.09 -3.19 -3.79
N SER A 29 -0.14 -2.66 -4.99
CA SER A 29 -1.50 -2.26 -5.37
C SER A 29 -2.44 -3.45 -5.37
N GLN A 30 -2.00 -4.62 -5.85
CA GLN A 30 -2.81 -5.82 -5.81
C GLN A 30 -3.13 -6.26 -4.38
N GLN A 31 -2.16 -6.14 -3.48
CA GLN A 31 -2.39 -6.50 -2.08
C GLN A 31 -3.37 -5.55 -1.41
N ILE A 32 -3.33 -4.27 -1.75
CA ILE A 32 -4.29 -3.30 -1.23
C ILE A 32 -5.70 -3.65 -1.72
N VAL A 33 -5.86 -3.95 -3.00
CA VAL A 33 -7.15 -4.36 -3.54
C VAL A 33 -7.66 -5.61 -2.82
N ASN A 34 -6.79 -6.60 -2.64
CA ASN A 34 -7.17 -7.82 -1.93
C ASN A 34 -7.59 -7.54 -0.50
N ALA A 35 -6.90 -6.63 0.19
CA ALA A 35 -7.24 -6.26 1.56
C ALA A 35 -8.62 -5.62 1.63
N ILE A 36 -8.95 -4.78 0.65
CA ILE A 36 -10.28 -4.16 0.58
C ILE A 36 -11.35 -5.23 0.30
N GLN A 37 -11.09 -6.12 -0.64
CA GLN A 37 -12.04 -7.19 -0.99
C GLN A 37 -12.28 -8.15 0.18
N ARG A 38 -11.24 -8.41 0.98
CA ARG A 38 -11.36 -9.28 2.16
C ARG A 38 -11.79 -8.53 3.40
N LYS A 39 -12.08 -7.24 3.27
CA LYS A 39 -12.57 -6.39 4.35
C LYS A 39 -11.56 -6.17 5.49
N TYR A 40 -10.28 -6.39 5.23
CA TYR A 40 -9.25 -5.95 6.15
C TYR A 40 -9.12 -4.44 6.15
N LEU A 41 -9.45 -3.81 5.01
CA LEU A 41 -9.60 -2.37 4.89
C LEU A 41 -11.02 -2.10 4.44
N ALA A 42 -11.74 -1.29 5.21
CA ALA A 42 -13.13 -0.96 4.87
C ALA A 42 -13.17 -0.10 3.61
N THR A 43 -14.20 -0.31 2.79
CA THR A 43 -14.47 0.56 1.64
C THR A 43 -14.67 1.99 2.13
N GLY A 44 -14.00 2.94 1.49
CA GLY A 44 -14.07 4.33 1.91
C GLY A 44 -13.09 4.72 2.99
N THR A 45 -12.28 3.79 3.50
CA THR A 45 -11.23 4.11 4.46
C THR A 45 -10.22 5.06 3.83
N LYS A 46 -9.86 6.10 4.57
CA LYS A 46 -8.85 7.04 4.11
C LYS A 46 -7.47 6.40 4.21
N LEU A 47 -6.81 6.23 3.07
CA LEU A 47 -5.48 5.67 3.01
C LEU A 47 -4.42 6.72 3.36
N PRO A 48 -3.24 6.30 3.84
CA PRO A 48 -2.17 7.25 4.13
C PRO A 48 -1.72 7.99 2.87
N GLY A 49 -1.25 9.21 3.02
CA GLY A 49 -0.68 9.97 1.90
C GLY A 49 0.60 9.32 1.39
N THR A 50 1.07 9.78 0.23
CA THR A 50 2.25 9.18 -0.40
C THR A 50 3.49 9.24 0.47
N ARG A 51 3.68 10.32 1.23
CA ARG A 51 4.84 10.43 2.12
C ARG A 51 4.80 9.36 3.20
N ILE A 52 3.63 9.19 3.82
CA ILE A 52 3.46 8.20 4.89
C ILE A 52 3.56 6.80 4.32
N LEU A 53 2.92 6.55 3.18
CA LEU A 53 2.99 5.25 2.53
C LEU A 53 4.43 4.87 2.19
N SER A 54 5.21 5.79 1.64
CA SER A 54 6.61 5.51 1.31
C SER A 54 7.42 5.16 2.56
N ALA A 55 7.17 5.86 3.67
CA ALA A 55 7.85 5.58 4.93
C ALA A 55 7.43 4.22 5.51
N LEU A 56 6.14 3.90 5.46
CA LEU A 56 5.63 2.63 5.99
C LEU A 56 6.20 1.43 5.22
N LEU A 57 6.29 1.54 3.91
CA LEU A 57 6.76 0.45 3.07
C LEU A 57 8.26 0.51 2.80
N LYS A 58 8.93 1.58 3.22
CA LYS A 58 10.36 1.81 2.99
C LYS A 58 10.68 1.79 1.50
N VAL A 59 9.89 2.49 0.71
CA VAL A 59 10.07 2.62 -0.73
C VAL A 59 10.23 4.10 -1.09
N HIS A 60 10.73 4.35 -2.29
CA HIS A 60 10.84 5.72 -2.80
C HIS A 60 9.45 6.32 -2.98
N ARG A 61 9.35 7.66 -2.80
CA ARG A 61 8.08 8.35 -2.95
C ARG A 61 7.47 8.14 -4.34
N ASN A 62 8.28 8.06 -5.38
CA ASN A 62 7.78 7.78 -6.72
C ASN A 62 7.06 6.44 -6.80
N THR A 63 7.55 5.44 -6.06
CA THR A 63 6.87 4.14 -5.99
C THR A 63 5.52 4.28 -5.30
N ALA A 64 5.43 5.06 -4.21
CA ALA A 64 4.16 5.30 -3.54
C ALA A 64 3.16 6.00 -4.46
N VAL A 65 3.62 6.98 -5.24
CA VAL A 65 2.77 7.64 -6.22
C VAL A 65 2.26 6.63 -7.25
N ALA A 66 3.15 5.78 -7.76
CA ALA A 66 2.77 4.77 -8.75
C ALA A 66 1.73 3.79 -8.19
N ILE A 67 1.84 3.42 -6.91
CA ILE A 67 0.86 2.55 -6.26
C ILE A 67 -0.53 3.19 -6.33
N TYR A 68 -0.63 4.46 -5.94
CA TYR A 68 -1.92 5.14 -5.93
C TYR A 68 -2.45 5.40 -7.33
N GLU A 69 -1.58 5.67 -8.29
CA GLU A 69 -2.00 5.80 -9.69
C GLU A 69 -2.57 4.48 -10.22
N GLU A 70 -1.95 3.37 -9.86
CA GLU A 70 -2.44 2.05 -10.25
C GLU A 70 -3.81 1.77 -9.64
N LEU A 71 -4.01 2.14 -8.37
CA LEU A 71 -5.29 1.95 -7.70
C LEU A 71 -6.41 2.80 -8.30
N ALA A 72 -6.06 3.97 -8.84
CA ALA A 72 -7.02 4.88 -9.45
C ALA A 72 -7.39 4.49 -10.87
N ALA A 73 -6.59 3.66 -11.50
CA ALA A 73 -6.80 3.28 -12.90
C ALA A 73 -8.00 2.35 -13.11
#